data_f9286a6abd34f900829324df6967dac0
#
_entry.id   f9286a6abd34f900829324df6967dac0
#
_cell.length_a   1.000
_cell.length_b   1.000
_cell.length_c   1.000
_cell.angle_alpha   90.00
_cell.angle_beta   90.00
_cell.angle_gamma   90.00
#
_symmetry.space_group_name_H-M   'P 1'
#
loop_
_entity.id
_entity.type
_entity.pdbx_description
1 polymer ?
#
loop_
_entity_poly.entity_id
_entity_poly.type
_entity_poly.pdbx_seq_one_letter_code
_entity_poly.pdbx_strand_id
1 'polypeptide(L)'
;GFGTRVESAGSVLAPVPLLPAPDLAALPAQNARPTLHVEVPPLPQAASYRVQIASDAQFRALRADTFSVSPVFEVPVPADGDYWLRVRGIDALGIEGRDAARAFTQHVLPGAPRALAPASDARLYTNGITLQWSTLAEAVRYHVQVARDAQFSDLVEDRQVDAGGGATLRDLVPGAYFWRVAGVNAAAESGDWSPSSRFVRRPATPVITAVQHDTKSLRLTWPTLAGERYRLRVSRDAAFTRLVSDTTLEGGEFGITHPASGTWFARLQVIDAQGVADPVGDPQQ
;
A
#
# COMPACT_ATOMS: atom_id res chain seq x y z
N GLY A 1 -52.45 -2.39 6.40
CA GLY A 1 -52.06 -3.45 7.20
C GLY A 1 -52.05 -3.19 8.71
N PHE A 2 -52.59 -4.16 9.38
CA PHE A 2 -52.53 -4.24 10.84
C PHE A 2 -51.80 -5.51 11.23
N GLY A 3 -51.09 -5.48 12.35
CA GLY A 3 -50.44 -6.63 12.97
C GLY A 3 -50.98 -6.86 14.38
N THR A 4 -50.85 -8.07 14.88
CA THR A 4 -51.18 -8.41 16.25
C THR A 4 -50.14 -9.38 16.82
N ARG A 5 -50.01 -9.46 18.11
CA ARG A 5 -49.17 -10.42 18.81
C ARG A 5 -50.02 -11.35 19.65
N VAL A 6 -49.73 -12.64 19.57
CA VAL A 6 -50.32 -13.64 20.44
C VAL A 6 -49.32 -13.91 21.59
N GLU A 7 -49.74 -13.72 22.81
CA GLU A 7 -48.94 -13.98 23.98
C GLU A 7 -48.96 -15.49 24.37
N SER A 8 -47.98 -15.92 25.15
CA SER A 8 -47.81 -17.33 25.55
C SER A 8 -49.01 -17.91 26.26
N ALA A 9 -49.92 -17.10 26.80
CA ALA A 9 -51.18 -17.52 27.46
C ALA A 9 -52.38 -17.58 26.50
N GLY A 10 -52.18 -17.40 25.17
CA GLY A 10 -53.24 -17.41 24.16
C GLY A 10 -54.03 -16.08 24.06
N SER A 11 -53.63 -15.07 24.81
CA SER A 11 -54.19 -13.72 24.70
C SER A 11 -53.72 -13.05 23.40
N VAL A 12 -54.63 -12.45 22.67
CA VAL A 12 -54.36 -11.71 21.40
C VAL A 12 -54.42 -10.23 21.68
N LEU A 13 -53.33 -9.52 21.46
CA LEU A 13 -53.33 -8.05 21.57
C LEU A 13 -54.20 -7.41 20.49
N ALA A 14 -54.77 -6.22 20.82
CA ALA A 14 -55.51 -5.46 19.83
C ALA A 14 -54.64 -5.16 18.58
N PRO A 15 -55.16 -5.30 17.33
CA PRO A 15 -54.42 -5.02 16.13
C PRO A 15 -53.89 -3.59 16.10
N VAL A 16 -52.60 -3.42 15.82
CA VAL A 16 -51.95 -2.10 15.66
C VAL A 16 -51.58 -1.88 14.20
N PRO A 17 -51.55 -0.63 13.70
CA PRO A 17 -51.08 -0.33 12.38
C PRO A 17 -49.61 -0.75 12.23
N LEU A 18 -49.27 -1.43 11.10
CA LEU A 18 -47.88 -1.78 10.79
C LEU A 18 -47.06 -0.52 10.51
N LEU A 19 -45.82 -0.51 10.97
CA LEU A 19 -44.85 0.50 10.60
C LEU A 19 -44.71 0.61 9.07
N PRO A 20 -44.49 1.81 8.50
CA PRO A 20 -44.31 1.98 7.08
C PRO A 20 -43.03 1.26 6.60
N ALA A 21 -42.95 1.01 5.31
CA ALA A 21 -41.75 0.47 4.68
C ALA A 21 -40.61 1.50 4.79
N PRO A 22 -39.37 1.06 5.15
CA PRO A 22 -38.19 1.94 5.10
C PRO A 22 -37.92 2.46 3.69
N ASP A 23 -37.29 3.63 3.58
CA ASP A 23 -36.82 4.12 2.28
C ASP A 23 -35.44 3.56 1.96
N LEU A 24 -35.31 2.85 0.82
CA LEU A 24 -34.06 2.29 0.31
C LEU A 24 -33.51 3.06 -0.91
N ALA A 25 -33.95 4.29 -1.15
CA ALA A 25 -33.50 5.03 -2.34
C ALA A 25 -31.97 5.29 -2.34
N ALA A 26 -31.37 5.42 -1.16
CA ALA A 26 -29.92 5.61 -1.00
C ALA A 26 -29.09 4.34 -1.21
N LEU A 27 -29.71 3.15 -1.27
CA LEU A 27 -28.96 1.91 -1.51
C LEU A 27 -28.28 1.95 -2.90
N PRO A 28 -26.96 1.76 -3.01
CA PRO A 28 -26.28 1.71 -4.29
C PRO A 28 -26.74 0.51 -5.12
N ALA A 29 -26.81 0.67 -6.44
CA ALA A 29 -27.10 -0.43 -7.34
C ALA A 29 -26.00 -1.49 -7.39
N GLN A 30 -24.75 -1.09 -7.08
CA GLN A 30 -23.58 -1.96 -6.99
C GLN A 30 -22.86 -1.74 -5.68
N ASN A 31 -22.41 -2.82 -5.05
CA ASN A 31 -21.54 -2.78 -3.88
C ASN A 31 -20.19 -3.42 -4.21
N ALA A 32 -19.11 -2.66 -4.05
CA ALA A 32 -17.74 -3.10 -4.36
C ALA A 32 -16.94 -3.52 -3.11
N ARG A 33 -17.60 -3.63 -1.95
CA ARG A 33 -16.97 -4.00 -0.68
C ARG A 33 -17.51 -5.33 -0.16
N PRO A 34 -16.74 -6.09 0.63
CA PRO A 34 -17.23 -7.34 1.24
C PRO A 34 -18.45 -7.14 2.15
N THR A 35 -18.65 -5.92 2.64
CA THR A 35 -19.75 -5.53 3.53
C THR A 35 -20.61 -4.49 2.83
N LEU A 36 -21.93 -4.70 2.81
CA LEU A 36 -22.90 -3.73 2.32
C LEU A 36 -23.23 -2.76 3.46
N HIS A 37 -22.93 -1.47 3.23
CA HIS A 37 -23.38 -0.39 4.11
C HIS A 37 -24.81 -0.01 3.76
N VAL A 38 -25.71 -0.07 4.75
CA VAL A 38 -27.13 0.30 4.58
C VAL A 38 -27.49 1.35 5.62
N GLU A 39 -27.96 2.48 5.13
CA GLU A 39 -28.52 3.56 5.95
C GLU A 39 -29.93 3.83 5.48
N VAL A 40 -30.89 3.80 6.39
CA VAL A 40 -32.28 4.17 6.12
C VAL A 40 -32.70 5.33 7.02
N PRO A 41 -33.58 6.21 6.54
CA PRO A 41 -34.16 7.23 7.40
C PRO A 41 -34.84 6.58 8.62
N PRO A 42 -34.60 7.11 9.84
CA PRO A 42 -35.22 6.56 11.05
C PRO A 42 -36.74 6.51 10.94
N LEU A 43 -37.34 5.34 11.19
CA LEU A 43 -38.79 5.21 11.21
C LEU A 43 -39.32 5.60 12.58
N PRO A 44 -40.31 6.51 12.66
CA PRO A 44 -41.00 6.80 13.91
C PRO A 44 -41.58 5.51 14.53
N GLN A 45 -41.42 5.35 15.85
CA GLN A 45 -41.89 4.19 16.61
C GLN A 45 -41.20 2.85 16.31
N ALA A 46 -40.18 2.78 15.45
CA ALA A 46 -39.36 1.60 15.32
C ALA A 46 -38.42 1.48 16.54
N ALA A 47 -38.46 0.31 17.17
CA ALA A 47 -37.52 -0.06 18.24
C ALA A 47 -36.27 -0.77 17.69
N SER A 48 -36.41 -1.41 16.54
CA SER A 48 -35.33 -2.09 15.83
C SER A 48 -35.68 -2.31 14.35
N TYR A 49 -34.70 -2.83 13.61
CA TYR A 49 -34.85 -3.16 12.19
C TYR A 49 -34.40 -4.59 11.95
N ARG A 50 -35.08 -5.28 11.02
CA ARG A 50 -34.61 -6.56 10.46
C ARG A 50 -34.12 -6.35 9.06
N VAL A 51 -32.92 -6.87 8.77
CA VAL A 51 -32.24 -6.73 7.48
C VAL A 51 -31.95 -8.11 6.96
N GLN A 52 -32.38 -8.37 5.74
CA GLN A 52 -32.19 -9.66 5.08
C GLN A 52 -31.59 -9.47 3.69
N ILE A 53 -30.64 -10.34 3.33
CA ILE A 53 -30.09 -10.46 1.98
C ILE A 53 -30.47 -11.84 1.44
N ALA A 54 -30.94 -11.90 0.21
CA ALA A 54 -31.28 -13.14 -0.48
C ALA A 54 -30.76 -13.12 -1.91
N SER A 55 -30.54 -14.30 -2.50
CA SER A 55 -30.20 -14.45 -3.90
C SER A 55 -31.43 -14.50 -4.82
N ASP A 56 -32.64 -14.29 -4.29
CA ASP A 56 -33.89 -14.25 -5.05
C ASP A 56 -34.87 -13.19 -4.51
N ALA A 57 -35.71 -12.65 -5.37
CA ALA A 57 -36.67 -11.60 -5.04
C ALA A 57 -37.77 -12.04 -4.05
N GLN A 58 -37.98 -13.34 -3.86
CA GLN A 58 -38.98 -13.92 -2.95
C GLN A 58 -38.42 -14.19 -1.59
N PHE A 59 -37.09 -13.96 -1.35
CA PHE A 59 -36.39 -14.19 -0.10
C PHE A 59 -36.48 -15.64 0.42
N ARG A 60 -36.47 -16.63 -0.49
CA ARG A 60 -36.45 -18.06 -0.17
C ARG A 60 -35.04 -18.55 0.12
N ALA A 61 -34.03 -18.00 -0.60
CA ALA A 61 -32.62 -18.32 -0.45
C ALA A 61 -31.89 -17.21 0.30
N LEU A 62 -32.14 -17.10 1.61
CA LEU A 62 -31.50 -16.14 2.48
C LEU A 62 -29.98 -16.39 2.55
N ARG A 63 -29.21 -15.33 2.49
CA ARG A 63 -27.75 -15.28 2.67
C ARG A 63 -27.36 -14.59 3.97
N ALA A 64 -28.16 -13.62 4.40
CA ALA A 64 -28.01 -12.96 5.69
C ALA A 64 -29.41 -12.65 6.25
N ASP A 65 -29.52 -12.70 7.58
CA ASP A 65 -30.69 -12.29 8.35
C ASP A 65 -30.21 -11.74 9.67
N THR A 66 -30.32 -10.43 9.88
CA THR A 66 -29.77 -9.74 11.03
C THR A 66 -30.73 -8.70 11.57
N PHE A 67 -30.54 -8.33 12.84
CA PHE A 67 -31.30 -7.31 13.54
C PHE A 67 -30.38 -6.17 13.98
N SER A 68 -30.89 -4.94 13.95
CA SER A 68 -30.17 -3.76 14.43
C SER A 68 -31.11 -2.83 15.16
N VAL A 69 -30.66 -2.23 16.26
CA VAL A 69 -31.36 -1.15 16.95
C VAL A 69 -31.09 0.22 16.29
N SER A 70 -30.11 0.27 15.40
CA SER A 70 -29.74 1.46 14.62
C SER A 70 -30.34 1.39 13.22
N PRO A 71 -30.73 2.53 12.61
CA PRO A 71 -31.09 2.60 11.19
C PRO A 71 -29.88 2.50 10.25
N VAL A 72 -28.66 2.40 10.80
CA VAL A 72 -27.40 2.20 10.05
C VAL A 72 -26.84 0.82 10.42
N PHE A 73 -26.55 0.00 9.42
CA PHE A 73 -26.03 -1.35 9.62
C PHE A 73 -25.07 -1.76 8.51
N GLU A 74 -24.15 -2.63 8.89
CA GLU A 74 -23.18 -3.28 8.02
C GLU A 74 -23.57 -4.75 7.87
N VAL A 75 -23.82 -5.19 6.63
CA VAL A 75 -24.24 -6.57 6.35
C VAL A 75 -23.19 -7.25 5.48
N PRO A 76 -22.51 -8.30 5.97
CA PRO A 76 -21.59 -9.08 5.14
C PRO A 76 -22.30 -9.71 3.94
N VAL A 77 -21.73 -9.58 2.75
CA VAL A 77 -22.23 -10.22 1.53
C VAL A 77 -21.21 -11.29 1.11
N PRO A 78 -21.61 -12.57 1.01
CA PRO A 78 -20.64 -13.67 0.99
C PRO A 78 -19.84 -13.83 -0.31
N ALA A 79 -20.34 -13.41 -1.46
CA ALA A 79 -19.69 -13.58 -2.75
C ALA A 79 -20.23 -12.57 -3.78
N ASP A 80 -19.54 -12.47 -4.92
CA ASP A 80 -20.04 -11.72 -6.07
C ASP A 80 -21.32 -12.34 -6.63
N GLY A 81 -22.23 -11.49 -7.10
CA GLY A 81 -23.50 -11.91 -7.66
C GLY A 81 -24.63 -10.90 -7.47
N ASP A 82 -25.81 -11.25 -7.97
CA ASP A 82 -27.01 -10.44 -7.82
C ASP A 82 -27.79 -10.84 -6.57
N TYR A 83 -28.20 -9.85 -5.81
CA TYR A 83 -28.87 -10.01 -4.53
C TYR A 83 -30.06 -9.08 -4.39
N TRP A 84 -30.92 -9.42 -3.44
CA TRP A 84 -32.01 -8.59 -2.95
C TRP A 84 -31.80 -8.28 -1.50
N LEU A 85 -31.84 -6.99 -1.15
CA LEU A 85 -31.93 -6.48 0.21
C LEU A 85 -33.38 -6.27 0.58
N ARG A 86 -33.79 -6.73 1.78
CA ARG A 86 -35.08 -6.41 2.38
C ARG A 86 -34.87 -5.84 3.78
N VAL A 87 -35.52 -4.73 4.06
CA VAL A 87 -35.49 -4.07 5.38
C VAL A 87 -36.92 -3.83 5.85
N ARG A 88 -37.15 -4.02 7.14
CA ARG A 88 -38.39 -3.66 7.83
C ARG A 88 -38.11 -3.12 9.22
N GLY A 89 -38.94 -2.18 9.68
CA GLY A 89 -38.92 -1.75 11.08
C GLY A 89 -39.67 -2.73 11.97
N ILE A 90 -39.30 -2.81 13.24
CA ILE A 90 -39.96 -3.61 14.27
C ILE A 90 -40.32 -2.64 15.41
N ASP A 91 -41.59 -2.66 15.83
CA ASP A 91 -42.08 -1.79 16.91
C ASP A 91 -41.69 -2.31 18.31
N ALA A 92 -42.06 -1.58 19.35
CA ALA A 92 -41.77 -1.95 20.75
C ALA A 92 -42.52 -3.21 21.20
N LEU A 93 -43.54 -3.66 20.49
CA LEU A 93 -44.26 -4.90 20.73
C LEU A 93 -43.66 -6.09 19.99
N GLY A 94 -42.60 -5.85 19.17
CA GLY A 94 -41.96 -6.85 18.37
C GLY A 94 -42.74 -7.21 17.07
N ILE A 95 -43.66 -6.35 16.65
CA ILE A 95 -44.41 -6.55 15.42
C ILE A 95 -43.62 -5.98 14.25
N GLU A 96 -43.34 -6.83 13.24
CA GLU A 96 -42.64 -6.45 12.02
C GLU A 96 -43.55 -5.58 11.13
N GLY A 97 -43.01 -4.47 10.65
CA GLY A 97 -43.67 -3.53 9.74
C GLY A 97 -43.69 -4.01 8.31
N ARG A 98 -44.00 -3.07 7.38
CA ARG A 98 -44.00 -3.34 5.95
C ARG A 98 -42.59 -3.47 5.41
N ASP A 99 -42.39 -4.35 4.41
CA ASP A 99 -41.13 -4.57 3.74
C ASP A 99 -40.82 -3.42 2.77
N ALA A 100 -39.54 -3.00 2.76
CA ALA A 100 -38.93 -2.43 1.58
C ALA A 100 -37.93 -3.44 1.01
N ALA A 101 -37.90 -3.61 -0.30
CA ALA A 101 -36.95 -4.48 -0.94
C ALA A 101 -36.34 -3.84 -2.19
N ARG A 102 -35.05 -4.07 -2.43
CA ARG A 102 -34.33 -3.55 -3.58
C ARG A 102 -33.24 -4.51 -4.03
N ALA A 103 -33.06 -4.66 -5.35
CA ALA A 103 -31.97 -5.41 -5.95
C ALA A 103 -30.67 -4.61 -5.91
N PHE A 104 -29.54 -5.31 -5.75
CA PHE A 104 -28.19 -4.78 -5.93
C PHE A 104 -27.26 -5.88 -6.44
N THR A 105 -26.19 -5.49 -7.11
CA THR A 105 -25.13 -6.40 -7.55
C THR A 105 -23.96 -6.27 -6.58
N GLN A 106 -23.51 -7.38 -6.02
CA GLN A 106 -22.27 -7.50 -5.28
C GLN A 106 -21.13 -7.78 -6.24
N HIS A 107 -20.10 -6.95 -6.22
CA HIS A 107 -18.93 -7.13 -7.05
C HIS A 107 -17.70 -6.55 -6.33
N VAL A 108 -16.93 -7.43 -5.68
CA VAL A 108 -15.84 -7.04 -4.81
C VAL A 108 -14.57 -6.84 -5.62
N LEU A 109 -14.08 -5.62 -5.63
CA LEU A 109 -12.74 -5.32 -6.10
C LEU A 109 -11.75 -5.35 -4.93
N PRO A 110 -10.50 -5.79 -5.16
CA PRO A 110 -9.47 -5.75 -4.13
C PRO A 110 -9.26 -4.33 -3.60
N GLY A 111 -9.17 -4.18 -2.30
CA GLY A 111 -8.80 -2.91 -1.70
C GLY A 111 -7.37 -2.49 -2.05
N ALA A 112 -6.94 -1.30 -1.59
CA ALA A 112 -5.58 -0.84 -1.79
C ALA A 112 -4.58 -1.63 -0.92
N PRO A 113 -3.56 -2.30 -1.50
CA PRO A 113 -2.47 -2.89 -0.71
C PRO A 113 -1.67 -1.80 0.01
N ARG A 114 -1.03 -2.14 1.11
CA ARG A 114 -0.11 -1.23 1.79
C ARG A 114 1.32 -1.52 1.36
N ALA A 115 2.04 -0.50 0.88
CA ALA A 115 3.47 -0.58 0.62
C ALA A 115 4.24 -0.82 1.94
N LEU A 116 5.15 -1.80 1.97
CA LEU A 116 5.92 -2.19 3.15
C LEU A 116 7.42 -1.91 2.97
N ALA A 117 7.97 -2.23 1.80
CA ALA A 117 9.37 -1.96 1.47
C ALA A 117 9.51 -1.68 -0.03
N PRO A 118 10.48 -0.81 -0.38
CA PRO A 118 11.35 -0.01 0.47
C PRO A 118 10.56 1.00 1.32
N ALA A 119 11.11 1.42 2.46
CA ALA A 119 10.57 2.54 3.20
C ALA A 119 10.54 3.79 2.32
N SER A 120 9.57 4.69 2.54
CA SER A 120 9.50 5.94 1.78
C SER A 120 10.81 6.72 1.89
N ASP A 121 11.28 7.23 0.74
CA ASP A 121 12.54 7.94 0.57
C ASP A 121 13.82 7.14 0.90
N ALA A 122 13.71 5.80 0.97
CA ALA A 122 14.88 4.94 1.16
C ALA A 122 15.92 5.15 0.05
N ARG A 123 17.20 5.15 0.42
CA ARG A 123 18.35 5.20 -0.48
C ARG A 123 18.92 3.79 -0.64
N LEU A 124 18.93 3.27 -1.86
CA LEU A 124 19.26 1.89 -2.14
C LEU A 124 20.48 1.80 -3.07
N TYR A 125 21.44 0.98 -2.66
CA TYR A 125 22.76 0.87 -3.31
C TYR A 125 22.92 -0.45 -4.07
N THR A 126 21.98 -1.36 -3.93
CA THR A 126 21.99 -2.69 -4.55
C THR A 126 21.36 -2.65 -5.95
N ASN A 127 21.75 -3.55 -6.84
CA ASN A 127 21.11 -3.68 -8.15
C ASN A 127 19.75 -4.37 -8.10
N GLY A 128 19.53 -5.26 -7.12
CA GLY A 128 18.24 -5.92 -6.90
C GLY A 128 17.44 -5.17 -5.82
N ILE A 129 16.36 -4.49 -6.20
CA ILE A 129 15.47 -3.79 -5.29
C ILE A 129 14.20 -4.61 -5.13
N THR A 130 13.91 -5.06 -3.91
CA THR A 130 12.68 -5.81 -3.61
C THR A 130 11.61 -4.87 -3.12
N LEU A 131 10.51 -4.79 -3.86
CA LEU A 131 9.27 -4.18 -3.42
C LEU A 131 8.49 -5.20 -2.58
N GLN A 132 7.89 -4.74 -1.49
CA GLN A 132 7.03 -5.56 -0.63
C GLN A 132 5.76 -4.81 -0.26
N TRP A 133 4.65 -5.54 -0.17
CA TRP A 133 3.33 -5.01 0.17
C TRP A 133 2.51 -6.00 0.99
N SER A 134 1.41 -5.51 1.59
CA SER A 134 0.45 -6.38 2.28
C SER A 134 -0.37 -7.18 1.27
N THR A 135 -0.51 -8.49 1.52
CA THR A 135 -1.40 -9.34 0.73
C THR A 135 -2.88 -9.05 1.06
N LEU A 136 -3.74 -9.25 0.07
CA LEU A 136 -5.19 -9.10 0.16
C LEU A 136 -5.83 -10.47 -0.14
N ALA A 137 -6.87 -10.83 0.61
CA ALA A 137 -7.56 -12.11 0.44
C ALA A 137 -8.27 -12.23 -0.92
N GLU A 138 -8.73 -11.09 -1.46
CA GLU A 138 -9.46 -10.99 -2.71
C GLU A 138 -8.55 -10.97 -3.95
N ALA A 139 -7.23 -10.76 -3.76
CA ALA A 139 -6.29 -10.65 -4.85
C ALA A 139 -5.64 -12.00 -5.19
N VAL A 140 -5.73 -12.42 -6.43
CA VAL A 140 -5.02 -13.58 -6.99
C VAL A 140 -3.74 -13.18 -7.72
N ARG A 141 -3.59 -11.90 -8.04
CA ARG A 141 -2.40 -11.28 -8.64
C ARG A 141 -2.24 -9.86 -8.13
N TYR A 142 -1.10 -9.25 -8.45
CA TYR A 142 -0.84 -7.83 -8.18
C TYR A 142 -0.33 -7.15 -9.44
N HIS A 143 -0.82 -5.94 -9.69
CA HIS A 143 -0.33 -5.06 -10.73
C HIS A 143 0.64 -4.06 -10.11
N VAL A 144 1.89 -4.06 -10.55
CA VAL A 144 2.97 -3.22 -10.02
C VAL A 144 3.38 -2.22 -11.08
N GLN A 145 3.44 -0.96 -10.70
CA GLN A 145 3.98 0.12 -11.53
C GLN A 145 5.14 0.82 -10.83
N VAL A 146 6.20 1.11 -11.60
CA VAL A 146 7.33 1.92 -11.16
C VAL A 146 7.57 2.99 -12.22
N ALA A 147 7.74 4.24 -11.80
CA ALA A 147 7.90 5.39 -12.66
C ALA A 147 9.03 6.31 -12.16
N ARG A 148 9.53 7.20 -13.05
CA ARG A 148 10.45 8.26 -12.66
C ARG A 148 9.75 9.50 -12.13
N ASP A 149 8.44 9.59 -12.26
CA ASP A 149 7.61 10.71 -11.80
C ASP A 149 6.44 10.24 -10.92
N ALA A 150 5.94 11.14 -10.06
CA ALA A 150 4.86 10.84 -9.12
C ALA A 150 3.48 10.68 -9.79
N GLN A 151 3.34 11.09 -11.06
CA GLN A 151 2.12 10.99 -11.85
C GLN A 151 2.05 9.66 -12.62
N PHE A 152 3.13 8.86 -12.60
CA PHE A 152 3.25 7.60 -13.34
C PHE A 152 3.11 7.77 -14.86
N SER A 153 3.63 8.88 -15.39
CA SER A 153 3.66 9.15 -16.84
C SER A 153 4.92 8.60 -17.52
N ASP A 154 6.04 8.51 -16.80
CA ASP A 154 7.31 7.90 -17.26
C ASP A 154 7.52 6.54 -16.57
N LEU A 155 6.77 5.53 -17.02
CA LEU A 155 6.84 4.17 -16.48
C LEU A 155 8.16 3.49 -16.88
N VAL A 156 8.83 2.89 -15.93
CA VAL A 156 10.01 2.02 -16.12
C VAL A 156 9.68 0.55 -15.90
N GLU A 157 8.61 0.28 -15.18
CA GLU A 157 8.06 -1.06 -14.95
C GLU A 157 6.54 -0.96 -14.90
N ASP A 158 5.87 -1.85 -15.63
CA ASP A 158 4.41 -2.01 -15.62
C ASP A 158 4.08 -3.48 -15.89
N ARG A 159 3.81 -4.24 -14.83
CA ARG A 159 3.56 -5.67 -14.96
C ARG A 159 2.66 -6.23 -13.87
N GLN A 160 2.05 -7.35 -14.18
CA GLN A 160 1.40 -8.19 -13.20
C GLN A 160 2.37 -9.25 -12.64
N VAL A 161 2.23 -9.55 -11.36
CA VAL A 161 2.93 -10.62 -10.65
C VAL A 161 1.92 -11.54 -9.98
N ASP A 162 2.27 -12.81 -9.84
CA ASP A 162 1.40 -13.79 -9.17
C ASP A 162 1.20 -13.45 -7.69
N ALA A 163 0.24 -14.13 -7.07
CA ALA A 163 -0.09 -13.93 -5.65
C ALA A 163 1.16 -14.04 -4.78
N GLY A 164 1.45 -12.96 -4.07
CA GLY A 164 2.60 -12.81 -3.21
C GLY A 164 2.79 -11.37 -2.79
N GLY A 165 3.49 -11.14 -1.70
CA GLY A 165 3.68 -9.81 -1.12
C GLY A 165 4.91 -9.08 -1.66
N GLY A 166 5.44 -9.40 -2.86
CA GLY A 166 6.63 -8.72 -3.33
C GLY A 166 7.01 -8.94 -4.79
N ALA A 167 7.87 -8.05 -5.30
CA ALA A 167 8.49 -8.12 -6.63
C ALA A 167 9.92 -7.58 -6.57
N THR A 168 10.81 -8.14 -7.38
CA THR A 168 12.20 -7.66 -7.49
C THR A 168 12.38 -6.89 -8.79
N LEU A 169 12.92 -5.68 -8.66
CA LEU A 169 13.36 -4.82 -9.77
C LEU A 169 14.86 -5.03 -9.95
N ARG A 170 15.30 -5.05 -11.20
CA ARG A 170 16.73 -5.18 -11.56
C ARG A 170 17.10 -4.09 -12.57
N ASP A 171 18.38 -3.80 -12.65
CA ASP A 171 18.98 -2.94 -13.69
C ASP A 171 18.39 -1.52 -13.77
N LEU A 172 17.83 -1.02 -12.66
CA LEU A 172 17.44 0.37 -12.58
C LEU A 172 18.69 1.28 -12.60
N VAL A 173 18.68 2.28 -13.45
CA VAL A 173 19.74 3.31 -13.41
C VAL A 173 19.63 4.15 -12.13
N PRO A 174 20.72 4.78 -11.66
CA PRO A 174 20.64 5.71 -10.54
C PRO A 174 19.60 6.81 -10.78
N GLY A 175 18.77 7.11 -9.79
CA GLY A 175 17.70 8.08 -9.89
C GLY A 175 16.63 7.91 -8.82
N ALA A 176 15.68 8.83 -8.78
CA ALA A 176 14.47 8.74 -7.96
C ALA A 176 13.40 7.94 -8.69
N TYR A 177 12.66 7.12 -7.96
CA TYR A 177 11.57 6.30 -8.48
C TYR A 177 10.37 6.37 -7.56
N PHE A 178 9.21 6.27 -8.17
CA PHE A 178 7.92 6.14 -7.49
C PHE A 178 7.33 4.78 -7.85
N TRP A 179 6.66 4.15 -6.91
CA TRP A 179 6.00 2.87 -7.18
C TRP A 179 4.66 2.77 -6.47
N ARG A 180 3.79 1.97 -7.04
CA ARG A 180 2.47 1.64 -6.50
C ARG A 180 2.09 0.22 -6.90
N VAL A 181 1.13 -0.34 -6.19
CA VAL A 181 0.64 -1.69 -6.43
C VAL A 181 -0.87 -1.73 -6.25
N ALA A 182 -1.57 -2.50 -7.09
CA ALA A 182 -2.99 -2.79 -6.98
C ALA A 182 -3.21 -4.29 -6.92
N GLY A 183 -4.21 -4.74 -6.15
CA GLY A 183 -4.67 -6.12 -6.19
C GLY A 183 -5.46 -6.40 -7.48
N VAL A 184 -5.38 -7.62 -7.98
CA VAL A 184 -6.16 -8.09 -9.15
C VAL A 184 -6.94 -9.33 -8.73
N ASN A 185 -8.27 -9.30 -8.90
CA ASN A 185 -9.15 -10.41 -8.54
C ASN A 185 -9.13 -11.56 -9.57
N ALA A 186 -9.86 -12.63 -9.31
CA ALA A 186 -9.95 -13.80 -10.20
C ALA A 186 -10.60 -13.49 -11.56
N ALA A 187 -11.38 -12.40 -11.66
CA ALA A 187 -11.96 -11.91 -12.91
C ALA A 187 -10.99 -11.04 -13.73
N ALA A 188 -9.72 -10.94 -13.31
CA ALA A 188 -8.68 -10.09 -13.90
C ALA A 188 -8.98 -8.58 -13.81
N GLU A 189 -9.74 -8.15 -12.82
CA GLU A 189 -10.06 -6.75 -12.57
C GLU A 189 -9.17 -6.20 -11.46
N SER A 190 -8.63 -5.01 -11.70
CA SER A 190 -7.79 -4.30 -10.74
C SER A 190 -8.64 -3.54 -9.74
N GLY A 191 -8.28 -3.65 -8.48
CA GLY A 191 -8.81 -2.81 -7.42
C GLY A 191 -8.07 -1.49 -7.29
N ASP A 192 -8.15 -0.90 -6.09
CA ASP A 192 -7.53 0.39 -5.81
C ASP A 192 -6.00 0.29 -5.76
N TRP A 193 -5.33 1.33 -6.28
CA TRP A 193 -3.90 1.50 -6.14
C TRP A 193 -3.52 1.84 -4.70
N SER A 194 -2.40 1.30 -4.23
CA SER A 194 -1.75 1.78 -3.02
C SER A 194 -1.41 3.27 -3.12
N PRO A 195 -1.27 3.98 -1.99
CA PRO A 195 -0.55 5.25 -2.00
C PRO A 195 0.83 5.07 -2.65
N SER A 196 1.24 6.07 -3.45
CA SER A 196 2.56 6.08 -4.07
C SER A 196 3.66 6.12 -3.01
N SER A 197 4.68 5.28 -3.17
CA SER A 197 5.88 5.27 -2.33
C SER A 197 7.10 5.63 -3.18
N ARG A 198 8.05 6.37 -2.61
CA ARG A 198 9.25 6.84 -3.29
C ARG A 198 10.49 6.15 -2.75
N PHE A 199 11.47 5.86 -3.62
CA PHE A 199 12.82 5.49 -3.23
C PHE A 199 13.85 6.12 -4.18
N VAL A 200 15.11 6.12 -3.76
CA VAL A 200 16.22 6.62 -4.58
C VAL A 200 17.21 5.48 -4.82
N ARG A 201 17.41 5.10 -6.07
CA ARG A 201 18.48 4.19 -6.48
C ARG A 201 19.76 4.99 -6.58
N ARG A 202 20.72 4.68 -5.72
CA ARG A 202 22.06 5.30 -5.72
C ARG A 202 23.06 4.39 -6.43
N PRO A 203 24.07 4.94 -7.12
CA PRO A 203 25.18 4.13 -7.60
C PRO A 203 25.93 3.53 -6.40
N ALA A 204 26.68 2.48 -6.64
CA ALA A 204 27.65 2.01 -5.64
C ALA A 204 28.70 3.10 -5.40
N THR A 205 29.21 3.15 -4.15
CA THR A 205 30.34 4.04 -3.82
C THR A 205 31.49 3.76 -4.77
N PRO A 206 32.05 4.78 -5.46
CA PRO A 206 33.14 4.56 -6.39
C PRO A 206 34.37 4.00 -5.66
N VAL A 207 35.05 3.11 -6.32
CA VAL A 207 36.35 2.59 -5.86
C VAL A 207 37.49 3.42 -6.47
N ILE A 208 38.61 3.45 -5.79
CA ILE A 208 39.84 4.04 -6.34
C ILE A 208 40.33 3.14 -7.48
N THR A 209 40.32 3.67 -8.72
CA THR A 209 40.61 2.90 -9.93
C THR A 209 42.06 3.00 -10.39
N ALA A 210 42.76 4.03 -9.96
CA ALA A 210 44.17 4.20 -10.33
C ALA A 210 44.96 4.77 -9.14
N VAL A 211 46.08 4.16 -8.86
CA VAL A 211 47.08 4.62 -7.90
C VAL A 211 48.39 4.78 -8.67
N GLN A 212 48.86 6.00 -8.80
CA GLN A 212 50.19 6.29 -9.30
C GLN A 212 51.09 6.57 -8.11
N HIS A 213 52.20 5.85 -8.04
CA HIS A 213 53.14 5.96 -6.90
C HIS A 213 54.55 6.00 -7.47
N ASP A 214 55.26 7.02 -7.08
CA ASP A 214 56.71 7.14 -7.20
C ASP A 214 57.31 7.66 -5.89
N THR A 215 58.62 7.85 -5.86
CA THR A 215 59.29 8.35 -4.66
C THR A 215 58.92 9.81 -4.30
N LYS A 216 58.21 10.50 -5.13
CA LYS A 216 57.84 11.91 -4.97
C LYS A 216 56.34 12.15 -4.78
N SER A 217 55.51 11.24 -5.26
CA SER A 217 54.04 11.42 -5.25
C SER A 217 53.24 10.14 -5.14
N LEU A 218 52.12 10.22 -4.46
CA LEU A 218 51.03 9.22 -4.46
C LEU A 218 49.78 9.90 -5.03
N ARG A 219 49.22 9.39 -6.14
CA ARG A 219 48.02 9.90 -6.76
C ARG A 219 46.92 8.85 -6.71
N LEU A 220 45.77 9.22 -6.16
CA LEU A 220 44.54 8.40 -6.10
C LEU A 220 43.55 8.99 -7.07
N THR A 221 42.88 8.13 -7.87
CA THR A 221 41.81 8.56 -8.80
C THR A 221 40.58 7.67 -8.69
N TRP A 222 39.43 8.24 -8.95
CA TRP A 222 38.12 7.54 -8.94
C TRP A 222 37.16 8.19 -9.92
N PRO A 223 36.14 7.43 -10.41
CA PRO A 223 35.09 8.00 -11.26
C PRO A 223 34.18 8.95 -10.48
N THR A 224 33.75 10.03 -11.15
CA THR A 224 32.89 11.07 -10.56
C THR A 224 31.54 11.14 -11.27
N LEU A 225 30.53 11.61 -10.55
CA LEU A 225 29.23 12.00 -11.08
C LEU A 225 29.01 13.51 -10.93
N ALA A 226 28.31 14.10 -11.89
CA ALA A 226 28.04 15.53 -11.88
C ALA A 226 27.26 15.94 -10.61
N GLY A 227 27.70 17.03 -9.97
CA GLY A 227 27.07 17.59 -8.76
C GLY A 227 27.36 16.84 -7.46
N GLU A 228 28.14 15.77 -7.51
CA GLU A 228 28.56 15.05 -6.28
C GLU A 228 29.90 15.56 -5.75
N ARG A 229 30.08 15.42 -4.45
CA ARG A 229 31.34 15.66 -3.75
C ARG A 229 31.80 14.37 -3.07
N TYR A 230 33.10 14.25 -2.86
CA TYR A 230 33.74 13.03 -2.38
C TYR A 230 34.56 13.36 -1.14
N ARG A 231 34.15 12.83 0.03
CA ARG A 231 34.96 12.86 1.21
C ARG A 231 35.94 11.72 1.15
N LEU A 232 37.22 12.06 0.95
CA LEU A 232 38.34 11.12 0.96
C LEU A 232 38.99 11.13 2.34
N ARG A 233 39.15 9.96 2.92
CA ARG A 233 39.99 9.75 4.09
C ARG A 233 41.15 8.86 3.69
N VAL A 234 42.36 9.30 4.09
CA VAL A 234 43.59 8.56 3.90
C VAL A 234 44.23 8.31 5.27
N SER A 235 44.66 7.08 5.53
CA SER A 235 45.18 6.66 6.83
C SER A 235 46.40 5.74 6.68
N ARG A 236 47.16 5.62 7.77
CA ARG A 236 48.27 4.68 7.92
C ARG A 236 47.85 3.34 8.54
N ASP A 237 46.60 3.17 8.85
CA ASP A 237 46.01 1.93 9.39
C ASP A 237 44.59 1.70 8.83
N ALA A 238 44.16 0.43 8.73
CA ALA A 238 42.89 0.04 8.20
C ALA A 238 41.69 0.47 9.06
N ALA A 239 41.90 0.78 10.35
CA ALA A 239 40.86 1.27 11.24
C ALA A 239 40.66 2.79 11.15
N PHE A 240 41.48 3.49 10.35
CA PHE A 240 41.45 4.95 10.18
C PHE A 240 41.63 5.74 11.49
N THR A 241 42.42 5.20 12.40
CA THR A 241 42.81 5.90 13.65
C THR A 241 44.00 6.84 13.44
N ARG A 242 44.84 6.58 12.42
CA ARG A 242 46.02 7.35 12.07
C ARG A 242 45.83 8.09 10.75
N LEU A 243 44.88 9.02 10.76
CA LEU A 243 44.52 9.81 9.56
C LEU A 243 45.68 10.67 9.11
N VAL A 244 45.94 10.67 7.81
CA VAL A 244 46.86 11.58 7.12
C VAL A 244 46.10 12.70 6.42
N SER A 245 44.90 12.36 5.87
CA SER A 245 43.99 13.32 5.26
C SER A 245 42.54 12.96 5.50
N ASP A 246 41.71 14.00 5.72
CA ASP A 246 40.24 13.92 5.70
C ASP A 246 39.76 15.17 4.97
N THR A 247 39.45 15.04 3.70
CA THR A 247 39.10 16.18 2.82
C THR A 247 37.90 15.88 1.95
N THR A 248 37.14 16.92 1.60
CA THR A 248 36.03 16.84 0.66
C THR A 248 36.42 17.53 -0.63
N LEU A 249 36.22 16.83 -1.76
CA LEU A 249 36.64 17.21 -3.10
C LEU A 249 35.43 17.18 -4.05
N GLU A 250 35.45 18.04 -5.06
CA GLU A 250 34.49 18.02 -6.17
C GLU A 250 35.00 17.18 -7.36
N GLY A 251 36.27 16.85 -7.37
CA GLY A 251 36.94 16.09 -8.44
C GLY A 251 37.21 14.64 -8.07
N GLY A 252 37.70 13.88 -9.03
CA GLY A 252 38.03 12.45 -8.95
C GLY A 252 39.48 12.15 -8.71
N GLU A 253 40.28 13.08 -8.14
CA GLU A 253 41.68 12.84 -7.85
C GLU A 253 42.15 13.51 -6.56
N PHE A 254 43.18 12.89 -5.96
CA PHE A 254 43.86 13.41 -4.80
C PHE A 254 45.32 13.03 -4.83
N GLY A 255 46.20 13.97 -4.49
CA GLY A 255 47.65 13.75 -4.51
C GLY A 255 48.29 13.99 -3.12
N ILE A 256 49.28 13.17 -2.77
CA ILE A 256 50.15 13.36 -1.61
C ILE A 256 51.58 13.46 -2.15
N THR A 257 52.26 14.55 -1.83
CA THR A 257 53.68 14.77 -2.14
C THR A 257 54.59 14.16 -1.09
N HIS A 258 55.67 13.51 -1.51
CA HIS A 258 56.69 12.88 -0.65
C HIS A 258 56.07 11.91 0.36
N PRO A 259 55.28 10.89 -0.10
CA PRO A 259 54.62 9.94 0.81
C PRO A 259 55.69 9.16 1.57
N ALA A 260 55.55 9.06 2.91
CA ALA A 260 56.40 8.19 3.70
C ALA A 260 56.22 6.74 3.34
N SER A 261 57.30 5.94 3.42
CA SER A 261 57.24 4.49 3.14
C SER A 261 56.23 3.74 4.02
N GLY A 262 55.67 2.68 3.52
CA GLY A 262 54.75 1.78 4.22
C GLY A 262 53.36 1.71 3.60
N THR A 263 52.43 1.00 4.27
CA THR A 263 51.06 0.77 3.81
C THR A 263 50.20 1.99 4.05
N TRP A 264 49.36 2.27 3.07
CA TRP A 264 48.36 3.34 3.08
C TRP A 264 47.00 2.75 2.86
N PHE A 265 45.99 3.34 3.49
CA PHE A 265 44.58 2.96 3.34
C PHE A 265 43.78 4.20 2.94
N ALA A 266 42.88 4.04 1.97
CA ALA A 266 42.01 5.09 1.53
C ALA A 266 40.56 4.61 1.51
N ARG A 267 39.60 5.50 1.78
CA ARG A 267 38.16 5.23 1.58
C ARG A 267 37.45 6.49 1.17
N LEU A 268 36.41 6.29 0.37
CA LEU A 268 35.55 7.35 -0.15
C LEU A 268 34.17 7.32 0.52
N GLN A 269 33.58 8.49 0.62
CA GLN A 269 32.18 8.69 0.95
C GLN A 269 31.61 9.71 -0.01
N VAL A 270 30.54 9.34 -0.73
CA VAL A 270 29.85 10.24 -1.67
C VAL A 270 28.93 11.18 -0.88
N ILE A 271 28.90 12.44 -1.25
CA ILE A 271 27.97 13.46 -0.76
C ILE A 271 27.24 13.98 -1.99
N ASP A 272 25.92 13.78 -2.04
CA ASP A 272 25.13 14.19 -3.19
C ASP A 272 24.96 15.71 -3.32
N ALA A 273 24.32 16.15 -4.40
CA ALA A 273 24.06 17.56 -4.66
C ALA A 273 23.18 18.25 -3.60
N GLN A 274 22.43 17.49 -2.81
CA GLN A 274 21.64 17.96 -1.68
C GLN A 274 22.41 18.00 -0.37
N GLY A 275 23.70 17.58 -0.38
CA GLY A 275 24.55 17.54 0.79
C GLY A 275 24.35 16.29 1.68
N VAL A 276 23.59 15.30 1.22
CA VAL A 276 23.35 14.04 1.94
C VAL A 276 24.49 13.08 1.67
N ALA A 277 25.14 12.61 2.74
CA ALA A 277 26.22 11.65 2.63
C ALA A 277 25.68 10.21 2.50
N ASP A 278 26.23 9.46 1.53
CA ASP A 278 26.02 8.03 1.39
C ASP A 278 26.83 7.26 2.43
N PRO A 279 26.61 5.95 2.62
CA PRO A 279 27.47 5.12 3.45
C PRO A 279 28.94 5.25 3.04
N VAL A 280 29.81 5.15 4.03
CA VAL A 280 31.26 5.18 3.77
C VAL A 280 31.65 3.90 3.04
N GLY A 281 32.42 4.04 1.96
CA GLY A 281 32.97 2.89 1.22
C GLY A 281 33.98 2.09 2.02
N ASP A 282 34.23 0.87 1.56
CA ASP A 282 35.20 -0.03 2.17
C ASP A 282 36.64 0.55 2.08
N PRO A 283 37.50 0.24 3.07
CA PRO A 283 38.90 0.56 2.99
C PRO A 283 39.59 -0.12 1.80
N GLN A 284 40.37 0.65 1.05
CA GLN A 284 41.24 0.18 -0.02
C GLN A 284 42.70 0.39 0.38
N GLN A 285 43.56 -0.59 0.06
CA GLN A 285 44.98 -0.60 0.35
C GLN A 285 45.80 -0.32 -0.90
#